data_3e95959815d0dc17f1435766c0e089a1
#
_entry.id   3e95959815d0dc17f1435766c0e089a1
#
_cell.length_a   1.000
_cell.length_b   1.000
_cell.length_c   1.000
_cell.angle_alpha   90.00
_cell.angle_beta   90.00
_cell.angle_gamma   90.00
#
_symmetry.space_group_name_H-M   'P 1'
#
loop_
_entity.id
_entity.type
_entity.pdbx_description
1 polymer ?
#
loop_
_entity_poly.entity_id
_entity_poly.type
_entity_poly.pdbx_seq_one_letter_code
_entity_poly.pdbx_strand_id
1 'polypeptide(L)'
;MKYHKQVYSYNAMRLPSSVTFMGVNGKPILVAGGYATIKYRYNSQNQCVERSYYGTGGARVDNASGFSREVYTFRDGTEYKCDLYAASGKKLATAIRKNGQWDVQGMGQNNQPHSMAWKTFWRQGAAQCPLKLADGINLEKVVVVGNVVILDLILTNYSAEQVTGEMIEVLVKMKDLLKKTSKMPSGTTLRMDVYDQYRDKVTTL
;
A
#
# COMPACT_ATOMS: atom_id res chain seq x y z
N MET A 1 9.08 3.96 -3.17
CA MET A 1 9.74 4.57 -4.34
C MET A 1 9.42 6.06 -4.31
N LYS A 2 10.43 6.93 -4.41
CA LYS A 2 10.22 8.39 -4.47
C LYS A 2 9.94 8.79 -5.92
N TYR A 3 8.93 9.62 -6.15
CA TYR A 3 8.67 10.21 -7.45
C TYR A 3 9.66 11.37 -7.71
N HIS A 4 9.90 11.67 -9.00
CA HIS A 4 10.76 12.77 -9.42
C HIS A 4 9.99 14.10 -9.45
N LYS A 5 8.76 14.08 -9.98
CA LYS A 5 7.85 15.24 -10.02
C LYS A 5 6.40 14.84 -9.94
N GLN A 6 5.55 15.80 -9.58
CA GLN A 6 4.10 15.73 -9.69
C GLN A 6 3.64 16.60 -10.86
N VAL A 7 2.74 16.07 -11.68
CA VAL A 7 2.09 16.81 -12.78
C VAL A 7 0.62 16.96 -12.40
N TYR A 8 0.17 18.21 -12.34
CA TYR A 8 -1.20 18.56 -12.04
C TYR A 8 -1.98 18.93 -13.29
N SER A 9 -3.23 18.51 -13.38
CA SER A 9 -4.24 19.09 -14.27
C SER A 9 -5.27 19.82 -13.43
N TYR A 10 -5.89 20.84 -14.00
CA TYR A 10 -6.87 21.67 -13.30
C TYR A 10 -8.18 21.71 -14.10
N ASN A 11 -9.29 21.88 -13.40
CA ASN A 11 -10.60 22.13 -13.99
C ASN A 11 -10.77 23.65 -14.32
N ALA A 12 -11.91 24.01 -14.90
CA ALA A 12 -12.22 25.41 -15.25
C ALA A 12 -12.25 26.35 -14.02
N MET A 13 -12.45 25.80 -12.81
CA MET A 13 -12.45 26.56 -11.56
C MET A 13 -11.05 26.63 -10.91
N ARG A 14 -10.00 26.21 -11.65
CA ARG A 14 -8.61 26.14 -11.18
C ARG A 14 -8.39 25.21 -9.98
N LEU A 15 -9.29 24.27 -9.74
CA LEU A 15 -9.10 23.21 -8.76
C LEU A 15 -8.37 22.02 -9.41
N PRO A 16 -7.46 21.33 -8.70
CA PRO A 16 -6.78 20.17 -9.24
C PRO A 16 -7.78 19.09 -9.69
N SER A 17 -7.82 18.76 -10.96
CA SER A 17 -8.65 17.65 -11.49
C SER A 17 -7.90 16.32 -11.49
N SER A 18 -6.56 16.38 -11.55
CA SER A 18 -5.71 15.20 -11.33
C SER A 18 -4.32 15.58 -10.86
N VAL A 19 -3.63 14.61 -10.25
CA VAL A 19 -2.19 14.63 -10.00
C VAL A 19 -1.59 13.30 -10.44
N THR A 20 -0.52 13.36 -11.24
CA THR A 20 0.24 12.18 -11.70
C THR A 20 1.66 12.24 -11.16
N PHE A 21 2.12 11.14 -10.60
CA PHE A 21 3.47 10.99 -10.06
C PHE A 21 4.39 10.40 -11.14
N MET A 22 5.44 11.15 -11.47
CA MET A 22 6.35 10.84 -12.57
C MET A 22 7.71 10.41 -12.04
N GLY A 23 8.30 9.41 -12.68
CA GLY A 23 9.70 9.02 -12.48
C GLY A 23 10.68 9.92 -13.22
N VAL A 24 11.97 9.68 -13.04
CA VAL A 24 13.07 10.40 -13.73
C VAL A 24 13.01 10.26 -15.25
N ASN A 25 12.44 9.14 -15.75
CA ASN A 25 12.26 8.88 -17.17
C ASN A 25 11.01 9.55 -17.78
N GLY A 26 10.33 10.42 -17.02
CA GLY A 26 9.12 11.11 -17.47
C GLY A 26 7.88 10.23 -17.63
N LYS A 27 7.89 8.99 -17.14
CA LYS A 27 6.74 8.09 -17.17
C LYS A 27 6.05 8.04 -15.81
N PRO A 28 4.72 7.77 -15.74
CA PRO A 28 4.03 7.55 -14.49
C PRO A 28 4.64 6.41 -13.69
N ILE A 29 4.79 6.59 -12.37
CA ILE A 29 5.28 5.56 -11.46
C ILE A 29 4.33 5.37 -10.28
N LEU A 30 4.27 4.15 -9.74
CA LEU A 30 3.54 3.89 -8.51
C LEU A 30 4.26 4.54 -7.33
N VAL A 31 3.53 5.32 -6.55
CA VAL A 31 3.99 5.80 -5.24
C VAL A 31 3.71 4.75 -4.16
N ALA A 32 4.19 4.98 -2.93
CA ALA A 32 3.96 4.09 -1.79
C ALA A 32 2.46 3.80 -1.53
N GLY A 33 1.58 4.71 -1.96
CA GLY A 33 0.14 4.53 -1.92
C GLY A 33 -0.43 3.49 -2.89
N GLY A 34 0.38 2.87 -3.77
CA GLY A 34 -0.04 1.83 -4.72
C GLY A 34 -0.72 2.37 -5.98
N TYR A 35 -0.59 3.65 -6.27
CA TYR A 35 -1.16 4.31 -7.45
C TYR A 35 -0.14 5.26 -8.11
N ALA A 36 -0.38 5.63 -9.36
CA ALA A 36 0.41 6.59 -10.11
C ALA A 36 -0.32 7.92 -10.32
N THR A 37 -1.64 7.90 -10.36
CA THR A 37 -2.48 9.10 -10.59
C THR A 37 -3.66 9.10 -9.62
N ILE A 38 -4.00 10.27 -9.11
CA ILE A 38 -5.26 10.54 -8.42
C ILE A 38 -6.08 11.47 -9.31
N LYS A 39 -7.38 11.18 -9.48
CA LYS A 39 -8.33 12.10 -10.10
C LYS A 39 -9.33 12.58 -9.07
N TYR A 40 -9.73 13.84 -9.18
CA TYR A 40 -10.65 14.50 -8.28
C TYR A 40 -11.89 14.96 -9.03
N ARG A 41 -13.05 14.88 -8.38
CA ARG A 41 -14.30 15.44 -8.86
C ARG A 41 -14.88 16.34 -7.78
N TYR A 42 -15.46 17.46 -8.20
CA TYR A 42 -16.02 18.48 -7.32
C TYR A 42 -17.49 18.66 -7.62
N ASN A 43 -18.26 19.08 -6.61
CA ASN A 43 -19.63 19.56 -6.76
C ASN A 43 -19.66 21.06 -7.12
N SER A 44 -20.88 21.61 -7.29
CA SER A 44 -21.09 23.03 -7.58
C SER A 44 -20.59 23.99 -6.50
N GLN A 45 -20.37 23.49 -5.28
CA GLN A 45 -19.85 24.25 -4.13
C GLN A 45 -18.32 24.13 -4.00
N ASN A 46 -17.64 23.60 -5.03
CA ASN A 46 -16.18 23.35 -5.04
C ASN A 46 -15.68 22.36 -3.98
N GLN A 47 -16.56 21.54 -3.41
CA GLN A 47 -16.18 20.48 -2.49
C GLN A 47 -15.74 19.24 -3.27
N CYS A 48 -14.62 18.62 -2.89
CA CYS A 48 -14.13 17.39 -3.50
C CYS A 48 -15.06 16.22 -3.10
N VAL A 49 -15.94 15.81 -4.02
CA VAL A 49 -16.91 14.73 -3.78
C VAL A 49 -16.40 13.36 -4.18
N GLU A 50 -15.28 13.28 -4.93
CA GLU A 50 -14.71 11.99 -5.31
C GLU A 50 -13.19 12.08 -5.46
N ARG A 51 -12.49 11.03 -4.99
CA ARG A 51 -11.10 10.73 -5.31
C ARG A 51 -11.05 9.33 -5.92
N SER A 52 -10.33 9.19 -7.03
CA SER A 52 -10.16 7.90 -7.71
C SER A 52 -8.70 7.66 -8.02
N TYR A 53 -8.23 6.41 -7.84
CA TYR A 53 -6.83 6.01 -7.93
C TYR A 53 -6.57 5.17 -9.18
N TYR A 54 -5.47 5.49 -9.88
CA TYR A 54 -5.13 4.86 -11.16
C TYR A 54 -3.67 4.41 -11.16
N GLY A 55 -3.42 3.26 -11.79
CA GLY A 55 -2.09 2.71 -12.02
C GLY A 55 -1.33 3.44 -13.14
N THR A 56 -0.12 2.98 -13.41
CA THR A 56 0.76 3.54 -14.45
C THR A 56 0.19 3.41 -15.87
N GLY A 57 -0.65 2.43 -16.13
CA GLY A 57 -1.34 2.20 -17.40
C GLY A 57 -2.68 2.94 -17.52
N GLY A 58 -3.04 3.79 -16.56
CA GLY A 58 -4.30 4.56 -16.59
C GLY A 58 -5.55 3.75 -16.21
N ALA A 59 -5.43 2.47 -15.89
CA ALA A 59 -6.52 1.69 -15.33
C ALA A 59 -6.74 2.02 -13.85
N ARG A 60 -8.01 1.93 -13.38
CA ARG A 60 -8.33 2.09 -11.96
C ARG A 60 -7.70 0.96 -11.15
N VAL A 61 -7.05 1.28 -10.04
CA VAL A 61 -6.39 0.32 -9.15
C VAL A 61 -6.79 0.54 -7.71
N ASP A 62 -6.83 -0.53 -6.95
CA ASP A 62 -6.95 -0.40 -5.49
C ASP A 62 -5.66 0.18 -4.93
N ASN A 63 -5.78 1.25 -4.16
CA ASN A 63 -4.64 1.86 -3.48
C ASN A 63 -4.13 0.95 -2.35
N ALA A 64 -3.06 1.35 -1.72
CA ALA A 64 -2.50 0.60 -0.61
C ALA A 64 -3.46 0.41 0.59
N SER A 65 -4.58 1.15 0.67
CA SER A 65 -5.64 0.93 1.67
C SER A 65 -6.72 -0.04 1.21
N GLY A 66 -6.61 -0.57 -0.02
CA GLY A 66 -7.48 -1.60 -0.56
C GLY A 66 -8.75 -1.07 -1.22
N PHE A 67 -8.80 0.19 -1.60
CA PHE A 67 -9.90 0.77 -2.36
C PHE A 67 -9.38 1.65 -3.51
N SER A 68 -10.17 1.77 -4.55
CA SER A 68 -9.84 2.53 -5.76
C SER A 68 -10.53 3.86 -5.86
N ARG A 69 -11.58 4.07 -5.07
CA ARG A 69 -12.41 5.27 -5.13
C ARG A 69 -13.04 5.56 -3.77
N GLU A 70 -13.03 6.84 -3.41
CA GLU A 70 -13.69 7.44 -2.27
C GLU A 70 -14.77 8.38 -2.77
N VAL A 71 -15.99 8.27 -2.28
CA VAL A 71 -17.11 9.18 -2.59
C VAL A 71 -17.59 9.83 -1.30
N TYR A 72 -17.46 11.15 -1.24
CA TYR A 72 -17.78 11.94 -0.07
C TYR A 72 -19.17 12.55 -0.16
N THR A 73 -19.87 12.54 0.94
CA THR A 73 -21.13 13.29 1.13
C THR A 73 -20.90 14.36 2.19
N PHE A 74 -21.43 15.55 1.93
CA PHE A 74 -21.30 16.71 2.80
C PHE A 74 -22.64 17.00 3.50
N ARG A 75 -22.55 17.48 4.73
CA ARG A 75 -23.65 18.05 5.52
C ARG A 75 -23.13 19.33 6.15
N ASP A 76 -23.88 20.43 5.96
CA ASP A 76 -23.50 21.75 6.49
C ASP A 76 -22.05 22.16 6.16
N GLY A 77 -21.65 21.91 4.91
CA GLY A 77 -20.31 22.21 4.42
C GLY A 77 -19.20 21.25 4.88
N THR A 78 -19.51 20.29 5.75
CA THR A 78 -18.53 19.35 6.32
C THR A 78 -18.71 17.95 5.75
N GLU A 79 -17.60 17.27 5.46
CA GLU A 79 -17.61 15.84 5.09
C GLU A 79 -18.18 15.02 6.26
N TYR A 80 -19.30 14.34 6.06
CA TYR A 80 -19.88 13.51 7.12
C TYR A 80 -19.93 12.02 6.76
N LYS A 81 -19.82 11.67 5.46
CA LYS A 81 -19.87 10.30 5.00
C LYS A 81 -18.88 10.10 3.86
N CYS A 82 -18.22 8.93 3.82
CA CYS A 82 -17.36 8.50 2.74
C CYS A 82 -17.69 7.05 2.37
N ASP A 83 -18.07 6.81 1.12
CA ASP A 83 -18.26 5.47 0.58
C ASP A 83 -16.98 5.03 -0.16
N LEU A 84 -16.48 3.83 0.16
CA LEU A 84 -15.27 3.24 -0.39
C LEU A 84 -15.61 2.15 -1.41
N TYR A 85 -14.93 2.15 -2.55
CA TYR A 85 -15.18 1.21 -3.65
C TYR A 85 -13.90 0.56 -4.13
N ALA A 86 -13.98 -0.74 -4.51
CA ALA A 86 -12.92 -1.47 -5.20
C ALA A 86 -12.76 -1.00 -6.65
N ALA A 87 -11.66 -1.38 -7.31
CA ALA A 87 -11.41 -1.15 -8.72
C ALA A 87 -12.47 -1.78 -9.62
N SER A 88 -13.08 -2.88 -9.19
CA SER A 88 -14.23 -3.52 -9.84
C SER A 88 -15.54 -2.70 -9.80
N GLY A 89 -15.57 -1.61 -9.02
CA GLY A 89 -16.77 -0.82 -8.78
C GLY A 89 -17.62 -1.30 -7.59
N LYS A 90 -17.29 -2.45 -6.98
CA LYS A 90 -17.99 -2.96 -5.80
C LYS A 90 -17.79 -2.02 -4.62
N LYS A 91 -18.88 -1.65 -3.95
CA LYS A 91 -18.81 -0.91 -2.67
C LYS A 91 -18.23 -1.82 -1.59
N LEU A 92 -17.21 -1.33 -0.90
CA LEU A 92 -16.49 -2.06 0.15
C LEU A 92 -16.96 -1.68 1.54
N ALA A 93 -17.14 -0.39 1.78
CA ALA A 93 -17.48 0.14 3.08
C ALA A 93 -18.12 1.52 3.00
N THR A 94 -18.72 1.93 4.10
CA THR A 94 -19.11 3.31 4.38
C THR A 94 -18.41 3.76 5.65
N ALA A 95 -17.75 4.90 5.61
CA ALA A 95 -17.24 5.59 6.79
C ALA A 95 -18.18 6.75 7.13
N ILE A 96 -18.56 6.90 8.39
CA ILE A 96 -19.38 8.00 8.88
C ILE A 96 -18.55 8.79 9.90
N ARG A 97 -18.59 10.11 9.79
CA ARG A 97 -17.87 10.98 10.73
C ARG A 97 -18.68 11.14 12.01
N LYS A 98 -18.12 10.69 13.13
CA LYS A 98 -18.68 10.81 14.48
C LYS A 98 -17.65 11.49 15.37
N ASN A 99 -18.02 12.56 16.04
CA ASN A 99 -17.13 13.30 16.96
C ASN A 99 -15.76 13.66 16.33
N GLY A 100 -15.77 14.05 15.05
CA GLY A 100 -14.56 14.43 14.33
C GLY A 100 -13.73 13.24 13.77
N GLN A 101 -14.03 12.00 14.12
CA GLN A 101 -13.35 10.80 13.67
C GLN A 101 -14.21 9.99 12.67
N TRP A 102 -13.53 9.25 11.78
CA TRP A 102 -14.20 8.36 10.83
C TRP A 102 -14.47 7.00 11.47
N ASP A 103 -15.76 6.63 11.56
CA ASP A 103 -16.24 5.31 11.97
C ASP A 103 -16.61 4.52 10.70
N VAL A 104 -15.85 3.45 10.40
CA VAL A 104 -16.03 2.65 9.18
C VAL A 104 -17.05 1.56 9.43
N GLN A 105 -18.19 1.63 8.71
CA GLN A 105 -19.29 0.68 8.79
C GLN A 105 -19.40 -0.13 7.49
N GLY A 106 -19.83 -1.40 7.60
CA GLY A 106 -20.32 -2.16 6.45
C GLY A 106 -19.28 -2.86 5.59
N MET A 107 -18.05 -3.07 6.07
CA MET A 107 -17.28 -4.20 5.53
C MET A 107 -18.02 -5.46 5.95
N GLY A 108 -18.69 -6.13 5.00
CA GLY A 108 -19.43 -7.37 5.25
C GLY A 108 -18.57 -8.35 6.06
N GLN A 109 -19.20 -9.19 6.87
CA GLN A 109 -18.55 -10.13 7.80
C GLN A 109 -17.49 -11.05 7.16
N ASN A 110 -17.43 -11.13 5.82
CA ASN A 110 -16.40 -11.83 5.05
C ASN A 110 -15.26 -10.92 4.54
N ASN A 111 -15.36 -9.59 4.70
CA ASN A 111 -14.29 -8.62 4.46
C ASN A 111 -13.98 -7.89 5.77
N GLN A 112 -13.64 -8.65 6.77
CA GLN A 112 -13.26 -8.22 8.11
C GLN A 112 -12.18 -7.12 8.06
N PRO A 113 -12.11 -6.25 9.10
CA PRO A 113 -10.98 -5.34 9.34
C PRO A 113 -9.61 -6.04 9.29
N HIS A 114 -9.58 -7.36 9.30
CA HIS A 114 -8.38 -8.18 9.08
C HIS A 114 -7.67 -7.89 7.75
N SER A 115 -8.37 -7.51 6.67
CA SER A 115 -7.72 -7.18 5.39
C SER A 115 -6.96 -5.86 5.43
N MET A 116 -7.34 -4.92 6.30
CA MET A 116 -6.62 -3.66 6.52
C MET A 116 -5.60 -3.76 7.66
N ALA A 117 -5.89 -4.54 8.71
CA ALA A 117 -4.99 -4.71 9.85
C ALA A 117 -3.62 -5.26 9.42
N TRP A 118 -3.59 -6.27 8.53
CA TRP A 118 -2.33 -6.82 8.04
C TRP A 118 -1.57 -5.83 7.17
N LYS A 119 -2.25 -5.05 6.30
CA LYS A 119 -1.59 -3.99 5.50
C LYS A 119 -1.04 -2.89 6.39
N THR A 120 -1.77 -2.49 7.42
CA THR A 120 -1.33 -1.51 8.41
C THR A 120 -0.13 -2.04 9.20
N PHE A 121 -0.15 -3.30 9.63
CA PHE A 121 0.98 -3.96 10.26
C PHE A 121 2.25 -3.85 9.42
N TRP A 122 2.17 -4.22 8.13
CA TRP A 122 3.32 -4.17 7.23
C TRP A 122 3.77 -2.74 6.90
N ARG A 123 2.86 -1.78 6.86
CA ARG A 123 3.22 -0.37 6.68
C ARG A 123 3.91 0.23 7.88
N GLN A 124 3.49 -0.12 9.07
CA GLN A 124 4.17 0.28 10.30
C GLN A 124 5.58 -0.31 10.34
N GLY A 125 5.75 -1.58 9.95
CA GLY A 125 7.06 -2.19 9.75
C GLY A 125 7.90 -1.46 8.70
N ALA A 126 7.30 -1.09 7.56
CA ALA A 126 8.01 -0.34 6.51
C ALA A 126 8.52 1.02 6.98
N ALA A 127 7.78 1.70 7.85
CA ALA A 127 8.19 3.00 8.42
C ALA A 127 9.36 2.89 9.41
N GLN A 128 9.63 1.68 9.93
CA GLN A 128 10.73 1.39 10.86
C GLN A 128 11.98 0.83 10.17
N CYS A 129 11.90 0.54 8.87
CA CYS A 129 13.06 0.03 8.12
C CYS A 129 14.14 1.11 7.94
N PRO A 130 15.42 0.73 8.01
CA PRO A 130 15.93 -0.62 8.26
C PRO A 130 15.75 -1.06 9.73
N LEU A 131 15.35 -2.32 9.93
CA LEU A 131 15.08 -2.90 11.24
C LEU A 131 15.93 -4.15 11.44
N LYS A 132 16.70 -4.21 12.53
CA LYS A 132 17.43 -5.42 12.92
C LYS A 132 16.43 -6.46 13.45
N LEU A 133 16.32 -7.59 12.75
CA LEU A 133 15.44 -8.72 13.15
C LEU A 133 16.16 -9.71 14.06
N ALA A 134 17.44 -9.97 13.77
CA ALA A 134 18.32 -10.86 14.53
C ALA A 134 19.78 -10.46 14.27
N ASP A 135 20.73 -11.10 14.96
CA ASP A 135 22.14 -10.92 14.63
C ASP A 135 22.42 -11.40 13.20
N GLY A 136 22.99 -10.50 12.40
CA GLY A 136 23.27 -10.77 11.00
C GLY A 136 22.06 -10.71 10.05
N ILE A 137 20.87 -10.34 10.51
CA ILE A 137 19.67 -10.26 9.67
C ILE A 137 18.98 -8.90 9.85
N ASN A 138 18.98 -8.10 8.81
CA ASN A 138 18.27 -6.83 8.76
C ASN A 138 17.11 -6.90 7.76
N LEU A 139 15.94 -6.39 8.16
CA LEU A 139 14.86 -6.06 7.27
C LEU A 139 15.12 -4.66 6.71
N GLU A 140 15.59 -4.59 5.48
CA GLU A 140 15.97 -3.32 4.85
C GLU A 140 14.76 -2.56 4.34
N LYS A 141 13.76 -3.30 3.83
CA LYS A 141 12.61 -2.70 3.18
C LYS A 141 11.39 -3.60 3.25
N VAL A 142 10.24 -2.97 3.34
CA VAL A 142 8.92 -3.59 3.18
C VAL A 142 8.16 -2.86 2.09
N VAL A 143 7.63 -3.59 1.12
CA VAL A 143 6.77 -3.05 0.06
C VAL A 143 5.46 -3.83 0.04
N VAL A 144 4.33 -3.11 0.09
CA VAL A 144 3.00 -3.70 -0.01
C VAL A 144 2.35 -3.25 -1.31
N VAL A 145 2.13 -4.18 -2.23
CA VAL A 145 1.50 -3.92 -3.54
C VAL A 145 0.32 -4.87 -3.74
N GLY A 146 -0.88 -4.32 -3.75
CA GLY A 146 -2.10 -5.13 -3.86
C GLY A 146 -2.21 -6.15 -2.71
N ASN A 147 -2.18 -7.44 -3.07
CA ASN A 147 -2.18 -8.57 -2.13
C ASN A 147 -0.80 -9.21 -1.96
N VAL A 148 0.26 -8.50 -2.32
CA VAL A 148 1.64 -8.98 -2.20
C VAL A 148 2.39 -8.09 -1.20
N VAL A 149 3.05 -8.71 -0.24
CA VAL A 149 4.06 -8.08 0.62
C VAL A 149 5.42 -8.57 0.17
N ILE A 150 6.34 -7.66 -0.06
CA ILE A 150 7.73 -7.96 -0.41
C ILE A 150 8.60 -7.45 0.73
N LEU A 151 9.42 -8.34 1.28
CA LEU A 151 10.41 -8.04 2.29
C LEU A 151 11.80 -8.16 1.65
N ASP A 152 12.61 -7.11 1.74
CA ASP A 152 14.01 -7.16 1.36
C ASP A 152 14.82 -7.39 2.65
N LEU A 153 15.44 -8.56 2.79
CA LEU A 153 16.29 -8.95 3.90
C LEU A 153 17.76 -8.89 3.49
N ILE A 154 18.59 -8.32 4.34
CA ILE A 154 20.05 -8.35 4.16
C ILE A 154 20.67 -9.21 5.25
N LEU A 155 21.50 -10.15 4.83
CA LEU A 155 22.36 -10.96 5.70
C LEU A 155 23.69 -10.22 5.89
N THR A 156 23.79 -9.41 6.94
CA THR A 156 24.87 -8.41 7.10
C THR A 156 26.26 -9.02 7.38
N ASN A 157 26.31 -10.29 7.77
CA ASN A 157 27.56 -10.97 8.15
C ASN A 157 27.94 -12.11 7.19
N TYR A 158 27.21 -12.27 6.06
CA TYR A 158 27.38 -13.40 5.16
C TYR A 158 27.49 -12.94 3.72
N SER A 159 28.41 -13.53 2.97
CA SER A 159 28.38 -13.50 1.50
C SER A 159 27.43 -14.57 0.97
N ALA A 160 27.04 -14.47 -0.30
CA ALA A 160 26.14 -15.43 -0.95
C ALA A 160 26.63 -16.88 -0.82
N GLU A 161 27.93 -17.10 -0.93
CA GLU A 161 28.58 -18.42 -0.83
C GLU A 161 28.53 -19.02 0.59
N GLN A 162 28.37 -18.18 1.62
CA GLN A 162 28.28 -18.61 3.01
C GLN A 162 26.85 -18.93 3.45
N VAL A 163 25.84 -18.63 2.62
CA VAL A 163 24.44 -18.90 2.93
C VAL A 163 24.14 -20.39 2.72
N THR A 164 23.93 -21.10 3.81
CA THR A 164 23.65 -22.54 3.79
C THR A 164 22.15 -22.86 3.63
N GLY A 165 21.87 -24.12 3.26
CA GLY A 165 20.48 -24.62 3.22
C GLY A 165 19.75 -24.50 4.56
N GLU A 166 20.45 -24.71 5.67
CA GLU A 166 19.89 -24.55 7.02
C GLU A 166 19.46 -23.10 7.31
N MET A 167 20.26 -22.13 6.89
CA MET A 167 19.89 -20.71 7.01
C MET A 167 18.65 -20.39 6.20
N ILE A 168 18.53 -20.92 4.99
CA ILE A 168 17.35 -20.76 4.14
C ILE A 168 16.12 -21.37 4.83
N GLU A 169 16.22 -22.55 5.44
CA GLU A 169 15.11 -23.15 6.19
C GLU A 169 14.64 -22.28 7.37
N VAL A 170 15.57 -21.66 8.09
CA VAL A 170 15.23 -20.69 9.16
C VAL A 170 14.46 -19.50 8.60
N LEU A 171 14.88 -18.96 7.46
CA LEU A 171 14.20 -17.83 6.80
C LEU A 171 12.80 -18.24 6.31
N VAL A 172 12.62 -19.45 5.80
CA VAL A 172 11.30 -20.00 5.42
C VAL A 172 10.38 -20.08 6.64
N LYS A 173 10.86 -20.63 7.77
CA LYS A 173 10.08 -20.69 9.02
C LYS A 173 9.72 -19.29 9.53
N MET A 174 10.65 -18.33 9.44
CA MET A 174 10.40 -16.94 9.81
C MET A 174 9.33 -16.31 8.90
N LYS A 175 9.39 -16.54 7.59
CA LYS A 175 8.36 -16.09 6.64
C LYS A 175 6.97 -16.60 7.01
N ASP A 176 6.85 -17.90 7.30
CA ASP A 176 5.58 -18.52 7.68
C ASP A 176 5.05 -17.97 9.02
N LEU A 177 5.92 -17.75 9.99
CA LEU A 177 5.57 -17.11 11.26
C LEU A 177 5.07 -15.68 11.05
N LEU A 178 5.76 -14.89 10.22
CA LEU A 178 5.37 -13.52 9.88
C LEU A 178 4.01 -13.49 9.17
N LYS A 179 3.77 -14.40 8.23
CA LYS A 179 2.48 -14.54 7.54
C LYS A 179 1.35 -14.84 8.53
N LYS A 180 1.58 -15.74 9.47
CA LYS A 180 0.62 -16.11 10.51
C LYS A 180 0.38 -14.96 11.49
N THR A 181 1.44 -14.34 12.00
CA THR A 181 1.37 -13.26 13.01
C THR A 181 0.69 -12.01 12.46
N SER A 182 0.98 -11.65 11.20
CA SER A 182 0.36 -10.51 10.53
C SER A 182 -1.08 -10.76 10.09
N LYS A 183 -1.61 -11.97 10.33
CA LYS A 183 -2.99 -12.37 9.97
C LYS A 183 -3.32 -12.10 8.50
N MET A 184 -2.38 -12.41 7.62
CA MET A 184 -2.58 -12.24 6.17
C MET A 184 -3.72 -13.16 5.69
N PRO A 185 -4.70 -12.64 4.94
CA PRO A 185 -5.80 -13.44 4.43
C PRO A 185 -5.34 -14.43 3.36
N SER A 186 -6.16 -15.46 3.11
CA SER A 186 -5.96 -16.37 1.99
C SER A 186 -5.91 -15.59 0.67
N GLY A 187 -5.02 -15.99 -0.24
CA GLY A 187 -4.78 -15.27 -1.51
C GLY A 187 -3.82 -14.08 -1.40
N THR A 188 -3.25 -13.82 -0.21
CA THR A 188 -2.15 -12.86 -0.05
C THR A 188 -0.81 -13.57 -0.14
N THR A 189 0.12 -13.00 -0.90
CA THR A 189 1.49 -13.51 -1.03
C THR A 189 2.44 -12.71 -0.15
N LEU A 190 3.25 -13.41 0.63
CA LEU A 190 4.43 -12.86 1.29
C LEU A 190 5.66 -13.36 0.55
N ARG A 191 6.39 -12.46 -0.08
CA ARG A 191 7.66 -12.73 -0.75
C ARG A 191 8.79 -12.17 0.08
N MET A 192 9.86 -12.92 0.26
CA MET A 192 11.08 -12.47 0.88
C MET A 192 12.21 -12.55 -0.14
N ASP A 193 12.76 -11.40 -0.50
CA ASP A 193 13.97 -11.29 -1.30
C ASP A 193 15.14 -11.18 -0.33
N VAL A 194 16.09 -12.13 -0.41
CA VAL A 194 17.23 -12.25 0.49
C VAL A 194 18.50 -11.81 -0.23
N TYR A 195 19.25 -10.93 0.37
CA TYR A 195 20.49 -10.37 -0.14
C TYR A 195 21.63 -10.63 0.84
N ASP A 196 22.84 -10.77 0.33
CA ASP A 196 24.04 -10.87 1.14
C ASP A 196 24.53 -9.49 1.64
N GLN A 197 25.64 -9.49 2.37
CA GLN A 197 26.24 -8.26 2.90
C GLN A 197 26.67 -7.26 1.81
N TYR A 198 26.86 -7.70 0.57
CA TYR A 198 27.22 -6.86 -0.58
C TYR A 198 25.99 -6.40 -1.39
N ARG A 199 24.81 -6.78 -0.95
CA ARG A 199 23.50 -6.55 -1.59
C ARG A 199 23.29 -7.35 -2.89
N ASP A 200 24.05 -8.45 -3.05
CA ASP A 200 23.80 -9.41 -4.11
C ASP A 200 22.65 -10.33 -3.72
N LYS A 201 21.74 -10.57 -4.67
CA LYS A 201 20.56 -11.37 -4.40
C LYS A 201 20.92 -12.84 -4.27
N VAL A 202 20.68 -13.39 -3.08
CA VAL A 202 20.93 -14.81 -2.79
C VAL A 202 19.77 -15.68 -3.24
N THR A 203 18.54 -15.30 -2.84
CA THR A 203 17.34 -16.11 -3.15
C THR A 203 16.06 -15.29 -3.02
N THR A 204 14.95 -15.87 -3.48
CA THR A 204 13.58 -15.43 -3.22
C THR A 204 12.80 -16.58 -2.60
N LEU A 205 12.12 -16.31 -1.49
CA LEU A 205 11.31 -17.26 -0.73
C LEU A 205 9.83 -16.92 -0.83
#